data_19d55d048120773e7be821e71c42b26c
#
_entry.id   19d55d048120773e7be821e71c42b26c
#
_cell.length_a   1.000
_cell.length_b   1.000
_cell.length_c   1.000
_cell.angle_alpha   90.00
_cell.angle_beta   90.00
_cell.angle_gamma   90.00
#
_symmetry.space_group_name_H-M   'P 1'
#
loop_
_entity.id
_entity.type
_entity.pdbx_description
1 polymer ?
#
loop_
_entity_poly.entity_id
_entity_poly.type
_entity_poly.pdbx_seq_one_letter_code
_entity_poly.pdbx_strand_id
1 'polypeptide(L)'
;MINKNSKILITGGSGLVGQNLTNRLIKEGYTQIRVNLHKRPVREKHDSVDYTYYDLQTYEGCLKATEGVDVVFHAAAQTSNAVDTVVDPLAHVTPNVSMNNFLIDSAYRNKAQHFIFISSNTVYPPKGDEPVIETDFMFSDIYPVYFAVGWMKRYAELQCELYGKFLPEKMKCTVVRPANLFGPHDKYDFNKCHVTPATIRKVADKMNPIPIWGDGSELRDLLYVEDFVEALQVIMENETEMYEVYNVGSNNVYSILYVLETTKMIANYEAPIEFIQGKPSMIPTRKIDSNKIKNKLGWESKTNIKDGLQLTYNWYLEHQNEFNK
;
A
#
# COMPACT_ATOMS: atom_id res chain seq x y z
N MET A 1 1.84 -14.92 21.92
CA MET A 1 2.82 -14.74 20.81
C MET A 1 2.18 -15.21 19.52
N ILE A 2 2.32 -14.43 18.47
CA ILE A 2 1.83 -14.80 17.12
C ILE A 2 2.62 -15.99 16.61
N ASN A 3 1.92 -16.98 16.06
CA ASN A 3 2.52 -18.21 15.52
C ASN A 3 1.74 -18.67 14.28
N LYS A 4 2.15 -19.77 13.65
CA LYS A 4 1.56 -20.25 12.38
C LYS A 4 0.08 -20.67 12.48
N ASN A 5 -0.45 -20.85 13.69
CA ASN A 5 -1.87 -21.14 13.94
C ASN A 5 -2.68 -19.92 14.38
N SER A 6 -2.05 -18.75 14.52
CA SER A 6 -2.77 -17.51 14.83
C SER A 6 -3.73 -17.16 13.71
N LYS A 7 -4.94 -16.71 14.06
CA LYS A 7 -5.94 -16.27 13.08
C LYS A 7 -5.63 -14.87 12.58
N ILE A 8 -5.42 -14.76 11.28
CA ILE A 8 -5.01 -13.54 10.61
C ILE A 8 -6.13 -13.04 9.71
N LEU A 9 -6.56 -11.80 9.92
CA LEU A 9 -7.44 -11.09 9.00
C LEU A 9 -6.62 -10.20 8.06
N ILE A 10 -6.83 -10.34 6.76
CA ILE A 10 -6.33 -9.43 5.73
C ILE A 10 -7.52 -8.72 5.11
N THR A 11 -7.65 -7.40 5.30
CA THR A 11 -8.67 -6.61 4.61
C THR A 11 -8.13 -6.10 3.26
N GLY A 12 -9.02 -5.89 2.30
CA GLY A 12 -8.58 -5.45 0.95
C GLY A 12 -7.88 -6.56 0.15
N GLY A 13 -8.27 -7.80 0.36
CA GLY A 13 -7.61 -8.99 -0.17
C GLY A 13 -7.48 -9.08 -1.70
N SER A 14 -8.32 -8.38 -2.48
CA SER A 14 -8.22 -8.33 -3.94
C SER A 14 -7.29 -7.22 -4.47
N GLY A 15 -6.65 -6.48 -3.58
CA GLY A 15 -5.71 -5.40 -3.93
C GLY A 15 -4.25 -5.86 -4.01
N LEU A 16 -3.37 -4.95 -4.47
CA LEU A 16 -1.93 -5.18 -4.58
C LEU A 16 -1.34 -5.79 -3.30
N VAL A 17 -1.54 -5.15 -2.15
CA VAL A 17 -0.97 -5.63 -0.89
C VAL A 17 -1.68 -6.89 -0.40
N GLY A 18 -3.03 -6.90 -0.40
CA GLY A 18 -3.80 -8.01 0.18
C GLY A 18 -3.56 -9.35 -0.49
N GLN A 19 -3.51 -9.38 -1.84
CA GLN A 19 -3.26 -10.63 -2.58
C GLN A 19 -1.82 -11.13 -2.35
N ASN A 20 -0.82 -10.26 -2.49
CA ASN A 20 0.58 -10.66 -2.29
C ASN A 20 0.86 -11.07 -0.84
N LEU A 21 0.28 -10.38 0.15
CA LEU A 21 0.41 -10.77 1.55
C LEU A 21 -0.25 -12.13 1.82
N THR A 22 -1.41 -12.40 1.25
CA THR A 22 -2.08 -13.69 1.37
C THR A 22 -1.20 -14.81 0.83
N ASN A 23 -0.67 -14.64 -0.40
CA ASN A 23 0.22 -15.60 -1.04
C ASN A 23 1.48 -15.87 -0.21
N ARG A 24 2.09 -14.79 0.31
CA ARG A 24 3.27 -14.90 1.17
C ARG A 24 2.99 -15.66 2.45
N LEU A 25 1.94 -15.31 3.19
CA LEU A 25 1.63 -15.97 4.46
C LEU A 25 1.33 -17.46 4.28
N ILE A 26 0.64 -17.84 3.19
CA ILE A 26 0.43 -19.26 2.86
C ILE A 26 1.76 -19.96 2.60
N LYS A 27 2.63 -19.36 1.78
CA LYS A 27 3.98 -19.89 1.48
C LYS A 27 4.81 -20.07 2.74
N GLU A 28 4.68 -19.20 3.70
CA GLU A 28 5.37 -19.23 5.00
C GLU A 28 4.70 -20.18 6.01
N GLY A 29 3.62 -20.85 5.63
CA GLY A 29 2.98 -21.90 6.43
C GLY A 29 1.97 -21.41 7.47
N TYR A 30 1.39 -20.21 7.30
CA TYR A 30 0.25 -19.76 8.09
C TYR A 30 -1.02 -20.46 7.58
N THR A 31 -1.80 -21.03 8.50
CA THR A 31 -2.92 -21.92 8.14
C THR A 31 -4.30 -21.32 8.44
N GLN A 32 -4.37 -20.26 9.25
CA GLN A 32 -5.62 -19.64 9.69
C GLN A 32 -5.74 -18.23 9.11
N ILE A 33 -5.98 -18.12 7.80
CA ILE A 33 -6.06 -16.83 7.10
C ILE A 33 -7.50 -16.57 6.70
N ARG A 34 -8.04 -15.44 7.17
CA ARG A 34 -9.29 -14.84 6.70
C ARG A 34 -8.97 -13.66 5.81
N VAL A 35 -9.57 -13.60 4.63
CA VAL A 35 -9.41 -12.50 3.68
C VAL A 35 -10.76 -11.85 3.44
N ASN A 36 -10.89 -10.58 3.86
CA ASN A 36 -12.12 -9.84 3.59
C ASN A 36 -12.03 -9.09 2.26
N LEU A 37 -12.99 -9.41 1.41
CA LEU A 37 -13.18 -8.83 0.08
C LEU A 37 -14.34 -7.83 0.09
N HIS A 38 -14.40 -6.97 -0.91
CA HIS A 38 -15.56 -6.10 -1.13
C HIS A 38 -16.31 -6.56 -2.39
N LYS A 39 -16.13 -5.86 -3.52
CA LYS A 39 -16.88 -6.17 -4.78
C LYS A 39 -16.06 -7.05 -5.75
N ARG A 40 -14.73 -6.96 -5.68
CA ARG A 40 -13.89 -7.70 -6.61
C ARG A 40 -13.43 -9.01 -5.99
N PRO A 41 -13.50 -10.13 -6.71
CA PRO A 41 -12.88 -11.38 -6.27
C PRO A 41 -11.35 -11.24 -6.28
N VAL A 42 -10.67 -12.14 -5.61
CA VAL A 42 -9.23 -12.34 -5.74
C VAL A 42 -8.92 -12.96 -7.11
N ARG A 43 -7.75 -12.69 -7.66
CA ARG A 43 -7.28 -13.34 -8.90
C ARG A 43 -6.80 -14.76 -8.63
N GLU A 44 -6.04 -14.93 -7.56
CA GLU A 44 -5.56 -16.22 -7.11
C GLU A 44 -6.33 -16.63 -5.86
N LYS A 45 -7.15 -17.66 -5.98
CA LYS A 45 -7.93 -18.22 -4.88
C LYS A 45 -7.24 -19.44 -4.30
N HIS A 46 -7.15 -19.51 -2.97
CA HIS A 46 -6.58 -20.64 -2.25
C HIS A 46 -7.67 -21.31 -1.41
N ASP A 47 -7.80 -22.63 -1.50
CA ASP A 47 -8.84 -23.39 -0.78
C ASP A 47 -8.65 -23.38 0.74
N SER A 48 -7.42 -23.09 1.22
CA SER A 48 -7.10 -22.98 2.64
C SER A 48 -7.48 -21.63 3.27
N VAL A 49 -8.00 -20.68 2.49
CA VAL A 49 -8.31 -19.32 2.95
C VAL A 49 -9.80 -19.14 3.14
N ASP A 50 -10.19 -18.56 4.30
CA ASP A 50 -11.56 -18.15 4.60
C ASP A 50 -11.85 -16.79 3.93
N TYR A 51 -12.56 -16.80 2.79
CA TYR A 51 -12.94 -15.58 2.07
C TYR A 51 -14.30 -15.06 2.54
N THR A 52 -14.31 -13.84 3.06
CA THR A 52 -15.52 -13.15 3.55
C THR A 52 -15.79 -11.86 2.76
N TYR A 53 -17.05 -11.38 2.81
CA TYR A 53 -17.52 -10.22 2.07
C TYR A 53 -18.27 -9.24 2.98
N TYR A 54 -17.75 -9.00 4.18
CA TYR A 54 -18.34 -8.05 5.10
C TYR A 54 -18.11 -6.61 4.64
N ASP A 55 -19.13 -5.77 4.76
CA ASP A 55 -19.00 -4.34 4.46
C ASP A 55 -18.30 -3.61 5.61
N LEU A 56 -17.03 -3.27 5.40
CA LEU A 56 -16.20 -2.60 6.40
C LEU A 56 -16.57 -1.11 6.59
N GLN A 57 -17.48 -0.55 5.79
CA GLN A 57 -18.04 0.78 6.03
C GLN A 57 -19.18 0.74 7.09
N THR A 58 -19.53 -0.43 7.57
CA THR A 58 -20.50 -0.64 8.65
C THR A 58 -19.82 -1.19 9.90
N TYR A 59 -20.26 -0.76 11.07
CA TYR A 59 -19.72 -1.26 12.32
C TYR A 59 -19.99 -2.76 12.51
N GLU A 60 -21.17 -3.23 12.15
CA GLU A 60 -21.56 -4.66 12.19
C GLU A 60 -20.64 -5.51 11.29
N GLY A 61 -20.37 -5.03 10.07
CA GLY A 61 -19.45 -5.72 9.14
C GLY A 61 -18.03 -5.84 9.70
N CYS A 62 -17.54 -4.78 10.35
CA CYS A 62 -16.24 -4.79 11.01
C CYS A 62 -16.19 -5.76 12.21
N LEU A 63 -17.24 -5.79 13.04
CA LEU A 63 -17.33 -6.76 14.14
C LEU A 63 -17.29 -8.20 13.64
N LYS A 64 -18.06 -8.52 12.60
CA LYS A 64 -18.05 -9.87 12.00
C LYS A 64 -16.70 -10.22 11.37
N ALA A 65 -16.06 -9.26 10.67
CA ALA A 65 -14.77 -9.48 10.03
C ALA A 65 -13.66 -9.82 11.05
N THR A 66 -13.68 -9.15 12.21
CA THR A 66 -12.65 -9.28 13.25
C THR A 66 -12.96 -10.34 14.31
N GLU A 67 -14.10 -11.03 14.22
CA GLU A 67 -14.50 -12.05 15.20
C GLU A 67 -13.50 -13.21 15.27
N GLY A 68 -12.95 -13.43 16.45
CA GLY A 68 -11.98 -14.50 16.76
C GLY A 68 -10.63 -14.36 16.02
N VAL A 69 -10.25 -13.16 15.62
CA VAL A 69 -9.01 -12.84 14.92
C VAL A 69 -7.94 -12.40 15.89
N ASP A 70 -6.71 -12.92 15.75
CA ASP A 70 -5.55 -12.53 16.57
C ASP A 70 -4.80 -11.32 15.95
N VAL A 71 -4.65 -11.30 14.63
CA VAL A 71 -3.90 -10.27 13.90
C VAL A 71 -4.75 -9.68 12.78
N VAL A 72 -4.76 -8.36 12.67
CA VAL A 72 -5.43 -7.64 11.58
C VAL A 72 -4.40 -6.91 10.74
N PHE A 73 -4.31 -7.24 9.44
CA PHE A 73 -3.66 -6.41 8.44
C PHE A 73 -4.71 -5.55 7.75
N HIS A 74 -4.72 -4.26 8.08
CA HIS A 74 -5.67 -3.33 7.48
C HIS A 74 -5.10 -2.72 6.19
N ALA A 75 -5.28 -3.46 5.07
CA ALA A 75 -4.88 -3.04 3.72
C ALA A 75 -6.05 -2.56 2.85
N ALA A 76 -7.29 -2.62 3.36
CA ALA A 76 -8.43 -2.08 2.63
C ALA A 76 -8.37 -0.56 2.60
N ALA A 77 -8.53 0.01 1.42
CA ALA A 77 -8.71 1.43 1.21
C ALA A 77 -9.47 1.68 -0.10
N GLN A 78 -10.36 2.66 -0.10
CA GLN A 78 -10.85 3.22 -1.34
C GLN A 78 -9.80 4.18 -1.87
N THR A 79 -9.11 3.77 -2.92
CA THR A 79 -8.02 4.55 -3.53
C THR A 79 -8.43 5.00 -4.93
N SER A 80 -7.96 6.15 -5.37
CA SER A 80 -8.14 6.66 -6.72
C SER A 80 -6.83 7.29 -7.24
N ASN A 81 -6.89 7.86 -8.43
CA ASN A 81 -5.77 8.54 -9.06
C ASN A 81 -5.64 10.00 -8.58
N ALA A 82 -4.62 10.69 -9.10
CA ALA A 82 -4.34 12.09 -8.82
C ALA A 82 -5.47 13.04 -9.19
N VAL A 83 -6.21 12.75 -10.28
CA VAL A 83 -7.30 13.60 -10.77
C VAL A 83 -8.49 13.54 -9.81
N ASP A 84 -8.92 12.33 -9.44
CA ASP A 84 -10.05 12.14 -8.53
C ASP A 84 -9.77 12.76 -7.14
N THR A 85 -8.53 12.70 -6.66
CA THR A 85 -8.14 13.31 -5.38
C THR A 85 -8.40 14.82 -5.37
N VAL A 86 -8.31 15.49 -6.53
CA VAL A 86 -8.56 16.93 -6.67
C VAL A 86 -10.03 17.21 -6.96
N VAL A 87 -10.69 16.39 -7.79
CA VAL A 87 -12.05 16.64 -8.28
C VAL A 87 -13.12 16.23 -7.28
N ASP A 88 -12.94 15.10 -6.59
CA ASP A 88 -13.89 14.59 -5.58
C ASP A 88 -13.14 13.99 -4.36
N PRO A 89 -12.57 14.84 -3.51
CA PRO A 89 -11.86 14.37 -2.31
C PRO A 89 -12.76 13.63 -1.32
N LEU A 90 -14.07 13.87 -1.31
CA LEU A 90 -15.02 13.23 -0.38
C LEU A 90 -15.25 11.75 -0.74
N ALA A 91 -15.17 11.38 -2.01
CA ALA A 91 -15.26 9.98 -2.43
C ALA A 91 -14.17 9.09 -1.78
N HIS A 92 -13.06 9.71 -1.38
CA HIS A 92 -11.99 9.03 -0.64
C HIS A 92 -12.15 9.10 0.86
N VAL A 93 -12.41 10.31 1.39
CA VAL A 93 -12.30 10.58 2.83
C VAL A 93 -13.39 9.82 3.58
N THR A 94 -14.65 10.02 3.23
CA THR A 94 -15.76 9.48 4.00
C THR A 94 -15.73 7.94 4.16
N PRO A 95 -15.59 7.15 3.08
CA PRO A 95 -15.58 5.69 3.22
C PRO A 95 -14.36 5.17 3.97
N ASN A 96 -13.18 5.81 3.79
CA ASN A 96 -11.97 5.37 4.49
C ASN A 96 -12.00 5.75 5.97
N VAL A 97 -12.49 6.94 6.35
CA VAL A 97 -12.64 7.33 7.76
C VAL A 97 -13.58 6.39 8.48
N SER A 98 -14.75 6.10 7.91
CA SER A 98 -15.71 5.17 8.52
C SER A 98 -15.09 3.79 8.71
N MET A 99 -14.48 3.24 7.65
CA MET A 99 -13.86 1.92 7.68
C MET A 99 -12.71 1.84 8.70
N ASN A 100 -11.80 2.81 8.71
CA ASN A 100 -10.66 2.83 9.64
C ASN A 100 -11.15 2.88 11.09
N ASN A 101 -12.12 3.77 11.41
CA ASN A 101 -12.70 3.92 12.74
C ASN A 101 -13.38 2.64 13.23
N PHE A 102 -14.24 2.07 12.38
CA PHE A 102 -15.01 0.90 12.78
C PHE A 102 -14.12 -0.34 12.90
N LEU A 103 -13.13 -0.49 12.01
CA LEU A 103 -12.31 -1.70 12.03
C LEU A 103 -11.37 -1.75 13.23
N ILE A 104 -10.71 -0.63 13.59
CA ILE A 104 -9.79 -0.62 14.74
C ILE A 104 -10.55 -0.83 16.05
N ASP A 105 -11.73 -0.18 16.22
CA ASP A 105 -12.57 -0.37 17.42
C ASP A 105 -13.10 -1.80 17.50
N SER A 106 -13.57 -2.37 16.38
CA SER A 106 -14.04 -3.76 16.33
C SER A 106 -12.94 -4.77 16.63
N ALA A 107 -11.72 -4.56 16.09
CA ALA A 107 -10.57 -5.40 16.41
C ALA A 107 -10.24 -5.38 17.91
N TYR A 108 -10.26 -4.19 18.53
CA TYR A 108 -10.04 -4.03 19.95
C TYR A 108 -11.12 -4.74 20.80
N ARG A 109 -12.41 -4.55 20.47
CA ARG A 109 -13.52 -5.20 21.19
C ARG A 109 -13.51 -6.72 21.05
N ASN A 110 -13.11 -7.22 19.90
CA ASN A 110 -12.91 -8.65 19.65
C ASN A 110 -11.57 -9.19 20.17
N LYS A 111 -10.80 -8.37 20.90
CA LYS A 111 -9.54 -8.74 21.57
C LYS A 111 -8.45 -9.22 20.62
N ALA A 112 -8.38 -8.63 19.44
CA ALA A 112 -7.22 -8.83 18.57
C ALA A 112 -5.93 -8.45 19.29
N GLN A 113 -4.88 -9.24 19.11
CA GLN A 113 -3.60 -9.03 19.78
C GLN A 113 -2.75 -7.97 19.06
N HIS A 114 -2.87 -7.87 17.73
CA HIS A 114 -2.07 -6.96 16.92
C HIS A 114 -2.87 -6.39 15.74
N PHE A 115 -2.94 -5.06 15.65
CA PHE A 115 -3.53 -4.32 14.54
C PHE A 115 -2.42 -3.63 13.75
N ILE A 116 -2.22 -4.03 12.48
CA ILE A 116 -1.20 -3.48 11.58
C ILE A 116 -1.91 -2.62 10.55
N PHE A 117 -1.73 -1.31 10.67
CA PHE A 117 -2.36 -0.31 9.80
C PHE A 117 -1.44 0.10 8.66
N ILE A 118 -1.89 -0.09 7.41
CA ILE A 118 -1.16 0.39 6.24
C ILE A 118 -1.57 1.84 5.98
N SER A 119 -0.70 2.74 6.38
CA SER A 119 -0.84 4.18 6.19
C SER A 119 -0.36 4.62 4.79
N SER A 120 0.32 5.76 4.69
CA SER A 120 0.81 6.29 3.42
C SER A 120 1.94 7.29 3.67
N ASN A 121 2.84 7.44 2.71
CA ASN A 121 3.82 8.53 2.72
C ASN A 121 3.21 9.93 2.45
N THR A 122 1.93 10.00 2.11
CA THR A 122 1.20 11.28 1.94
C THR A 122 0.96 12.01 3.26
N VAL A 123 1.17 11.36 4.41
CA VAL A 123 1.09 11.98 5.74
C VAL A 123 2.23 12.98 5.98
N TYR A 124 3.30 12.92 5.21
CA TYR A 124 4.47 13.75 5.40
C TYR A 124 4.37 15.11 4.70
N PRO A 125 5.02 16.14 5.28
CA PRO A 125 5.23 17.40 4.60
C PRO A 125 6.15 17.23 3.38
N PRO A 126 6.19 18.23 2.50
CA PRO A 126 7.28 18.34 1.53
C PRO A 126 8.60 18.59 2.28
N LYS A 127 9.67 17.91 1.88
CA LYS A 127 11.01 18.04 2.50
C LYS A 127 12.12 18.24 1.46
N GLY A 128 11.75 18.61 0.22
CA GLY A 128 12.69 18.72 -0.89
C GLY A 128 13.38 17.40 -1.18
N ASP A 129 14.70 17.41 -1.25
CA ASP A 129 15.53 16.25 -1.54
C ASP A 129 15.90 15.42 -0.29
N GLU A 130 15.54 15.93 0.90
CA GLU A 130 15.80 15.20 2.14
C GLU A 130 14.81 14.04 2.33
N PRO A 131 15.27 12.87 2.82
CA PRO A 131 14.39 11.77 3.14
C PRO A 131 13.50 12.11 4.34
N VAL A 132 12.25 11.65 4.30
CA VAL A 132 11.35 11.79 5.45
C VAL A 132 11.57 10.62 6.43
N ILE A 133 11.64 10.96 7.72
CA ILE A 133 11.70 10.03 8.84
C ILE A 133 10.37 10.01 9.59
N GLU A 134 10.15 9.01 10.43
CA GLU A 134 8.86 8.79 11.10
C GLU A 134 8.41 9.95 11.98
N THR A 135 9.35 10.72 12.54
CA THR A 135 9.08 11.89 13.40
C THR A 135 8.71 13.17 12.63
N ASP A 136 8.91 13.24 11.32
CA ASP A 136 8.56 14.41 10.50
C ASP A 136 7.05 14.65 10.38
N PHE A 137 6.26 13.74 10.91
CA PHE A 137 4.80 13.75 10.88
C PHE A 137 4.14 14.90 11.68
N MET A 138 4.72 15.32 12.82
CA MET A 138 3.97 15.91 13.92
C MET A 138 3.54 17.37 13.77
N PHE A 139 4.25 18.24 13.05
CA PHE A 139 4.03 19.69 13.13
C PHE A 139 4.13 20.43 11.81
N SER A 140 3.74 19.79 10.72
CA SER A 140 3.97 20.35 9.40
C SER A 140 2.78 20.13 8.47
N ASP A 141 2.62 21.07 7.54
CA ASP A 141 1.57 21.02 6.54
C ASP A 141 1.78 19.86 5.55
N ILE A 142 0.68 19.21 5.23
CA ILE A 142 0.64 18.23 4.17
C ILE A 142 0.72 18.94 2.82
N TYR A 143 1.40 18.35 1.85
CA TYR A 143 1.42 18.89 0.49
C TYR A 143 -0.02 19.05 -0.03
N PRO A 144 -0.41 20.24 -0.58
CA PRO A 144 -1.82 20.59 -0.80
C PRO A 144 -2.64 19.54 -1.56
N VAL A 145 -2.08 18.91 -2.59
CA VAL A 145 -2.76 17.87 -3.36
C VAL A 145 -3.10 16.64 -2.51
N TYR A 146 -2.33 16.37 -1.46
CA TYR A 146 -2.53 15.25 -0.55
C TYR A 146 -3.33 15.62 0.71
N PHE A 147 -3.82 16.85 0.83
CA PHE A 147 -4.45 17.36 2.05
C PHE A 147 -5.48 16.38 2.63
N ALA A 148 -6.48 16.03 1.86
CA ALA A 148 -7.58 15.16 2.33
C ALA A 148 -7.08 13.76 2.73
N VAL A 149 -6.30 13.10 1.85
CA VAL A 149 -5.77 11.75 2.09
C VAL A 149 -4.77 11.74 3.24
N GLY A 150 -3.88 12.71 3.30
CA GLY A 150 -2.87 12.80 4.34
C GLY A 150 -3.48 13.00 5.73
N TRP A 151 -4.44 13.94 5.89
CA TRP A 151 -5.12 14.15 7.17
C TRP A 151 -5.97 12.97 7.60
N MET A 152 -6.68 12.33 6.67
CA MET A 152 -7.42 11.10 6.94
C MET A 152 -6.51 9.99 7.49
N LYS A 153 -5.34 9.79 6.87
CA LYS A 153 -4.36 8.78 7.32
C LYS A 153 -3.75 9.19 8.67
N ARG A 154 -3.38 10.47 8.86
CA ARG A 154 -2.91 10.97 10.17
C ARG A 154 -3.90 10.71 11.29
N TYR A 155 -5.19 10.93 11.04
CA TYR A 155 -6.22 10.65 12.04
C TYR A 155 -6.29 9.15 12.40
N ALA A 156 -6.22 8.26 11.42
CA ALA A 156 -6.19 6.82 11.69
C ALA A 156 -4.92 6.38 12.47
N GLU A 157 -3.78 7.02 12.19
CA GLU A 157 -2.54 6.78 12.95
C GLU A 157 -2.66 7.22 14.41
N LEU A 158 -3.29 8.39 14.67
CA LEU A 158 -3.60 8.83 16.04
C LEU A 158 -4.53 7.86 16.77
N GLN A 159 -5.49 7.24 16.08
CA GLN A 159 -6.30 6.17 16.66
C GLN A 159 -5.43 4.96 17.01
N CYS A 160 -4.54 4.50 16.12
CA CYS A 160 -3.61 3.42 16.44
C CYS A 160 -2.77 3.73 17.70
N GLU A 161 -2.32 4.98 17.84
CA GLU A 161 -1.60 5.42 19.05
C GLU A 161 -2.49 5.37 20.29
N LEU A 162 -3.74 5.82 20.21
CA LEU A 162 -4.71 5.76 21.30
C LEU A 162 -4.88 4.31 21.80
N TYR A 163 -5.15 3.37 20.89
CA TYR A 163 -5.38 1.96 21.24
C TYR A 163 -4.10 1.27 21.74
N GLY A 164 -2.93 1.67 21.24
CA GLY A 164 -1.64 1.08 21.64
C GLY A 164 -1.06 1.64 22.92
N LYS A 165 -1.37 2.89 23.30
CA LYS A 165 -0.72 3.57 24.45
C LYS A 165 -1.64 3.98 25.57
N PHE A 166 -2.84 4.48 25.28
CA PHE A 166 -3.60 5.27 26.24
C PHE A 166 -4.82 4.56 26.84
N LEU A 167 -5.25 3.43 26.28
CA LEU A 167 -6.33 2.65 26.87
C LEU A 167 -5.86 1.80 28.05
N PRO A 168 -6.73 1.49 29.02
CA PRO A 168 -6.40 0.61 30.15
C PRO A 168 -5.96 -0.79 29.69
N GLU A 169 -6.72 -1.42 28.81
CA GLU A 169 -6.33 -2.63 28.08
C GLU A 169 -5.83 -2.22 26.71
N LYS A 170 -4.55 -2.45 26.45
CA LYS A 170 -3.92 -2.00 25.20
C LYS A 170 -4.00 -3.10 24.16
N MET A 171 -4.26 -2.70 22.91
CA MET A 171 -4.06 -3.56 21.73
C MET A 171 -2.77 -3.14 21.03
N LYS A 172 -1.89 -4.09 20.71
CA LYS A 172 -0.69 -3.74 19.93
C LYS A 172 -1.11 -3.15 18.58
N CYS A 173 -0.58 -1.97 18.26
CA CYS A 173 -0.83 -1.28 17.00
C CYS A 173 0.48 -0.89 16.33
N THR A 174 0.67 -1.34 15.09
CA THR A 174 1.81 -0.90 14.27
C THR A 174 1.33 -0.17 13.05
N VAL A 175 1.83 1.04 12.86
CA VAL A 175 1.58 1.85 11.66
C VAL A 175 2.70 1.64 10.67
N VAL A 176 2.36 1.33 9.42
CA VAL A 176 3.33 1.14 8.34
C VAL A 176 3.09 2.18 7.26
N ARG A 177 4.09 3.01 6.97
CA ARG A 177 4.06 4.07 5.95
C ARG A 177 4.88 3.62 4.74
N PRO A 178 4.25 3.03 3.72
CA PRO A 178 4.97 2.55 2.55
C PRO A 178 5.46 3.68 1.65
N ALA A 179 6.54 3.43 0.94
CA ALA A 179 6.90 4.10 -0.30
C ALA A 179 5.85 3.81 -1.40
N ASN A 180 6.09 4.23 -2.64
CA ASN A 180 5.20 3.92 -3.75
C ASN A 180 5.36 2.44 -4.13
N LEU A 181 4.34 1.66 -3.83
CA LEU A 181 4.34 0.22 -4.10
C LEU A 181 4.01 -0.07 -5.57
N PHE A 182 4.63 -1.11 -6.11
CA PHE A 182 4.32 -1.66 -7.43
C PHE A 182 4.57 -3.17 -7.46
N GLY A 183 3.92 -3.89 -8.38
CA GLY A 183 4.11 -5.33 -8.51
C GLY A 183 2.91 -6.05 -9.09
N PRO A 184 2.90 -7.39 -9.05
CA PRO A 184 1.77 -8.24 -9.39
C PRO A 184 0.49 -7.85 -8.67
N HIS A 185 -0.67 -8.07 -9.29
CA HIS A 185 -2.00 -7.77 -8.75
C HIS A 185 -2.35 -6.29 -8.57
N ASP A 186 -1.53 -5.36 -9.11
CA ASP A 186 -1.86 -3.93 -9.10
C ASP A 186 -3.06 -3.61 -10.02
N LYS A 187 -3.47 -2.34 -10.00
CA LYS A 187 -4.52 -1.80 -10.84
C LYS A 187 -3.91 -1.27 -12.14
N TYR A 188 -4.38 -1.76 -13.28
CA TYR A 188 -3.90 -1.33 -14.59
C TYR A 188 -4.93 -0.51 -15.39
N ASP A 189 -6.09 -0.19 -14.79
CA ASP A 189 -7.05 0.76 -15.36
C ASP A 189 -6.46 2.17 -15.33
N PHE A 190 -6.26 2.80 -16.49
CA PHE A 190 -5.66 4.13 -16.63
C PHE A 190 -6.40 5.21 -15.82
N ASN A 191 -7.69 5.03 -15.56
CA ASN A 191 -8.48 5.96 -14.75
C ASN A 191 -8.27 5.78 -13.23
N LYS A 192 -7.57 4.72 -12.79
CA LYS A 192 -7.45 4.36 -11.36
C LYS A 192 -6.05 3.93 -10.93
N CYS A 193 -5.15 3.73 -11.87
CA CYS A 193 -3.82 3.22 -11.59
C CYS A 193 -2.83 4.33 -11.21
N HIS A 194 -1.80 3.93 -10.49
CA HIS A 194 -0.63 4.76 -10.23
C HIS A 194 0.31 4.79 -11.43
N VAL A 195 1.35 5.62 -11.36
CA VAL A 195 2.26 5.88 -12.48
C VAL A 195 3.02 4.63 -12.95
N THR A 196 3.49 3.77 -12.04
CA THR A 196 4.27 2.57 -12.40
C THR A 196 3.44 1.56 -13.19
N PRO A 197 2.24 1.10 -12.71
CA PRO A 197 1.40 0.21 -13.49
C PRO A 197 0.89 0.86 -14.79
N ALA A 198 0.64 2.18 -14.81
CA ALA A 198 0.31 2.90 -16.04
C ALA A 198 1.45 2.83 -17.06
N THR A 199 2.69 3.01 -16.62
CA THR A 199 3.89 2.95 -17.47
C THR A 199 4.08 1.55 -18.05
N ILE A 200 3.97 0.51 -17.22
CA ILE A 200 4.06 -0.90 -17.63
C ILE A 200 3.00 -1.20 -18.70
N ARG A 201 1.74 -0.81 -18.46
CA ARG A 201 0.65 -1.03 -19.40
C ARG A 201 0.88 -0.32 -20.73
N LYS A 202 1.29 0.96 -20.71
CA LYS A 202 1.56 1.73 -21.94
C LYS A 202 2.60 1.05 -22.85
N VAL A 203 3.67 0.54 -22.24
CA VAL A 203 4.74 -0.17 -22.97
C VAL A 203 4.26 -1.53 -23.46
N ALA A 204 3.55 -2.31 -22.64
CA ALA A 204 3.03 -3.61 -22.98
C ALA A 204 1.96 -3.54 -24.10
N ASP A 205 1.09 -2.52 -24.05
CA ASP A 205 0.08 -2.25 -25.07
C ASP A 205 0.67 -1.58 -26.35
N LYS A 206 2.01 -1.38 -26.38
CA LYS A 206 2.76 -0.80 -27.51
C LYS A 206 2.22 0.57 -27.97
N MET A 207 1.93 1.46 -27.02
CA MET A 207 1.51 2.82 -27.33
C MET A 207 2.60 3.58 -28.11
N ASN A 208 2.20 4.30 -29.17
CA ASN A 208 3.10 5.08 -30.01
C ASN A 208 2.42 6.38 -30.47
N PRO A 209 2.84 7.57 -29.99
CA PRO A 209 3.86 7.80 -28.93
C PRO A 209 3.41 7.32 -27.56
N ILE A 210 4.37 7.18 -26.62
CA ILE A 210 4.07 6.87 -25.21
C ILE A 210 3.86 8.18 -24.45
N PRO A 211 2.64 8.46 -23.94
CA PRO A 211 2.37 9.71 -23.23
C PRO A 211 2.91 9.65 -21.79
N ILE A 212 3.62 10.72 -21.37
CA ILE A 212 4.05 10.96 -19.98
C ILE A 212 3.55 12.33 -19.53
N TRP A 213 3.10 12.46 -18.30
CA TRP A 213 2.67 13.74 -17.77
C TRP A 213 3.87 14.54 -17.28
N GLY A 214 3.86 15.86 -17.54
CA GLY A 214 5.00 16.72 -17.23
C GLY A 214 6.22 16.37 -18.09
N ASP A 215 7.40 16.48 -17.50
CA ASP A 215 8.69 16.13 -18.12
C ASP A 215 9.27 14.78 -17.63
N GLY A 216 8.57 14.13 -16.70
CA GLY A 216 8.99 12.87 -16.11
C GLY A 216 10.14 12.96 -15.10
N SER A 217 10.50 14.16 -14.66
CA SER A 217 11.61 14.41 -13.72
C SER A 217 11.26 14.11 -12.26
N GLU A 218 9.95 13.99 -11.92
CA GLU A 218 9.54 13.72 -10.53
C GLU A 218 10.18 12.43 -9.99
N LEU A 219 10.69 12.54 -8.76
CA LEU A 219 11.40 11.46 -8.09
C LEU A 219 10.49 10.73 -7.08
N ARG A 220 10.47 9.41 -7.16
CA ARG A 220 9.71 8.53 -6.26
C ARG A 220 10.58 7.42 -5.71
N ASP A 221 10.47 7.18 -4.40
CA ASP A 221 10.88 5.91 -3.82
C ASP A 221 9.87 4.86 -4.27
N LEU A 222 10.35 3.84 -4.97
CA LEU A 222 9.57 2.75 -5.54
C LEU A 222 9.97 1.44 -4.86
N LEU A 223 9.00 0.80 -4.22
CA LEU A 223 9.22 -0.45 -3.50
C LEU A 223 8.43 -1.60 -4.14
N TYR A 224 9.11 -2.68 -4.47
CA TYR A 224 8.48 -3.89 -4.99
C TYR A 224 7.61 -4.55 -3.92
N VAL A 225 6.41 -4.98 -4.30
CA VAL A 225 5.39 -5.42 -3.35
C VAL A 225 5.80 -6.63 -2.51
N GLU A 226 6.60 -7.56 -3.04
CA GLU A 226 7.08 -8.71 -2.27
C GLU A 226 7.99 -8.29 -1.11
N ASP A 227 8.85 -7.30 -1.30
CA ASP A 227 9.67 -6.75 -0.22
C ASP A 227 8.77 -6.09 0.85
N PHE A 228 7.70 -5.40 0.41
CA PHE A 228 6.76 -4.78 1.34
C PHE A 228 5.98 -5.80 2.18
N VAL A 229 5.47 -6.88 1.56
CA VAL A 229 4.74 -7.90 2.34
C VAL A 229 5.69 -8.72 3.21
N GLU A 230 6.97 -8.83 2.85
CA GLU A 230 8.00 -9.35 3.76
C GLU A 230 8.15 -8.45 4.99
N ALA A 231 8.21 -7.13 4.82
CA ALA A 231 8.24 -6.19 5.95
C ALA A 231 7.03 -6.36 6.87
N LEU A 232 5.84 -6.51 6.30
CA LEU A 232 4.61 -6.73 7.09
C LEU A 232 4.68 -8.03 7.91
N GLN A 233 5.20 -9.10 7.34
CA GLN A 233 5.43 -10.37 8.04
C GLN A 233 6.45 -10.20 9.16
N VAL A 234 7.60 -9.59 8.89
CA VAL A 234 8.65 -9.33 9.88
C VAL A 234 8.11 -8.50 11.06
N ILE A 235 7.31 -7.47 10.78
CA ILE A 235 6.63 -6.67 11.81
C ILE A 235 5.69 -7.55 12.64
N MET A 236 4.83 -8.34 12.00
CA MET A 236 3.91 -9.22 12.72
C MET A 236 4.62 -10.18 13.66
N GLU A 237 5.72 -10.77 13.21
CA GLU A 237 6.47 -11.80 13.94
C GLU A 237 7.36 -11.23 15.06
N ASN A 238 7.95 -10.04 14.86
CA ASN A 238 9.06 -9.55 15.69
C ASN A 238 8.78 -8.25 16.46
N GLU A 239 7.69 -7.50 16.14
CA GLU A 239 7.41 -6.27 16.86
C GLU A 239 6.95 -6.56 18.29
N THR A 240 7.59 -5.91 19.25
CA THR A 240 7.32 -6.08 20.70
C THR A 240 6.63 -4.86 21.33
N GLU A 241 6.81 -3.67 20.74
CA GLU A 241 6.22 -2.44 21.27
C GLU A 241 4.70 -2.43 21.09
N MET A 242 4.00 -1.89 22.08
CA MET A 242 2.53 -1.77 22.02
C MET A 242 2.06 -0.74 20.97
N TYR A 243 2.89 0.22 20.62
CA TYR A 243 2.67 1.14 19.52
C TYR A 243 3.99 1.48 18.83
N GLU A 244 4.03 1.30 17.53
CA GLU A 244 5.21 1.67 16.75
C GLU A 244 4.81 2.13 15.34
N VAL A 245 5.66 2.97 14.75
CA VAL A 245 5.51 3.48 13.38
C VAL A 245 6.77 3.18 12.60
N TYR A 246 6.60 2.62 11.40
CA TYR A 246 7.69 2.33 10.48
C TYR A 246 7.47 2.92 9.10
N ASN A 247 8.48 3.59 8.60
CA ASN A 247 8.65 3.81 7.17
C ASN A 247 9.13 2.52 6.51
N VAL A 248 8.54 2.18 5.35
CA VAL A 248 8.93 1.01 4.58
C VAL A 248 9.10 1.40 3.12
N GLY A 249 10.34 1.60 2.70
CA GLY A 249 10.74 2.03 1.37
C GLY A 249 12.02 1.33 0.89
N SER A 250 12.41 1.61 -0.34
CA SER A 250 13.64 1.07 -0.91
C SER A 250 14.88 1.87 -0.54
N ASN A 251 14.71 3.05 0.05
CA ASN A 251 15.74 4.07 0.27
C ASN A 251 16.37 4.61 -1.04
N ASN A 252 15.79 4.29 -2.19
CA ASN A 252 16.23 4.74 -3.50
C ASN A 252 15.11 5.51 -4.20
N VAL A 253 15.47 6.53 -4.96
CA VAL A 253 14.51 7.30 -5.75
C VAL A 253 14.83 7.19 -7.23
N TYR A 254 13.77 7.14 -8.04
CA TYR A 254 13.85 7.02 -9.48
C TYR A 254 12.93 8.04 -10.12
N SER A 255 13.35 8.64 -11.23
CA SER A 255 12.48 9.52 -12.01
C SER A 255 11.44 8.68 -12.78
N ILE A 256 10.31 9.31 -13.05
CA ILE A 256 9.27 8.65 -13.85
C ILE A 256 9.79 8.32 -15.25
N LEU A 257 10.64 9.21 -15.82
CA LEU A 257 11.30 8.95 -17.09
C LEU A 257 12.23 7.72 -17.04
N TYR A 258 13.01 7.57 -15.95
CA TYR A 258 13.85 6.39 -15.75
C TYR A 258 13.03 5.09 -15.70
N VAL A 259 11.88 5.10 -15.03
CA VAL A 259 10.96 3.93 -14.96
C VAL A 259 10.46 3.59 -16.38
N LEU A 260 10.06 4.59 -17.17
CA LEU A 260 9.60 4.38 -18.54
C LEU A 260 10.71 3.80 -19.43
N GLU A 261 11.89 4.41 -19.44
CA GLU A 261 12.99 3.95 -20.28
C GLU A 261 13.47 2.53 -19.87
N THR A 262 13.52 2.25 -18.57
CA THR A 262 13.81 0.90 -18.10
C THR A 262 12.75 -0.11 -18.54
N THR A 263 11.47 0.25 -18.49
CA THR A 263 10.38 -0.63 -18.96
C THR A 263 10.43 -0.85 -20.49
N LYS A 264 10.78 0.18 -21.27
CA LYS A 264 11.00 0.05 -22.72
C LYS A 264 12.14 -0.91 -23.03
N MET A 265 13.26 -0.80 -22.31
CA MET A 265 14.39 -1.74 -22.46
C MET A 265 13.98 -3.18 -22.14
N ILE A 266 13.25 -3.39 -21.03
CA ILE A 266 12.72 -4.71 -20.63
C ILE A 266 11.84 -5.32 -21.73
N ALA A 267 10.97 -4.49 -22.31
CA ALA A 267 10.03 -4.91 -23.36
C ALA A 267 10.68 -5.08 -24.75
N ASN A 268 11.94 -4.68 -24.91
CA ASN A 268 12.60 -4.49 -26.21
C ASN A 268 11.69 -3.70 -27.17
N TYR A 269 11.16 -2.58 -26.70
CA TYR A 269 10.19 -1.75 -27.41
C TYR A 269 10.67 -0.31 -27.50
N GLU A 270 10.84 0.17 -28.72
CA GLU A 270 11.20 1.55 -29.01
C GLU A 270 9.99 2.33 -29.55
N ALA A 271 9.69 3.45 -28.87
CA ALA A 271 8.68 4.41 -29.29
C ALA A 271 9.07 5.81 -28.79
N PRO A 272 8.70 6.88 -29.51
CA PRO A 272 8.88 8.24 -29.04
C PRO A 272 8.05 8.51 -27.80
N ILE A 273 8.54 9.41 -26.94
CA ILE A 273 7.83 9.87 -25.74
C ILE A 273 7.12 11.19 -26.08
N GLU A 274 5.86 11.29 -25.67
CA GLU A 274 5.07 12.51 -25.76
C GLU A 274 4.89 13.11 -24.37
N PHE A 275 5.42 14.30 -24.13
CA PHE A 275 5.32 15.01 -22.86
C PHE A 275 4.03 15.84 -22.81
N ILE A 276 3.06 15.43 -21.99
CA ILE A 276 1.74 16.07 -21.87
C ILE A 276 1.79 17.13 -20.75
N GLN A 277 1.66 18.39 -21.15
CA GLN A 277 1.62 19.52 -20.22
C GLN A 277 0.22 19.76 -19.63
N GLY A 278 0.13 20.52 -18.53
CA GLY A 278 -1.14 20.95 -17.93
C GLY A 278 -1.88 19.87 -17.11
N LYS A 279 -1.27 18.72 -16.88
CA LYS A 279 -1.79 17.72 -15.94
C LYS A 279 -1.41 18.06 -14.51
N PRO A 280 -2.20 17.61 -13.49
CA PRO A 280 -1.87 17.87 -12.10
C PRO A 280 -0.47 17.37 -11.77
N SER A 281 0.37 18.28 -11.24
CA SER A 281 1.69 17.94 -10.74
C SER A 281 1.56 17.48 -9.29
N MET A 282 2.18 16.36 -9.00
CA MET A 282 2.34 15.83 -7.65
C MET A 282 3.59 16.43 -7.00
N ILE A 283 3.85 16.05 -5.74
CA ILE A 283 5.07 16.47 -5.07
C ILE A 283 6.30 16.14 -5.94
N PRO A 284 7.25 17.07 -6.14
CA PRO A 284 8.40 16.83 -7.03
C PRO A 284 9.27 15.66 -6.57
N THR A 285 9.58 15.59 -5.27
CA THR A 285 10.41 14.52 -4.70
C THR A 285 9.73 13.92 -3.48
N ARG A 286 9.69 12.58 -3.42
CA ARG A 286 9.31 11.84 -2.21
C ARG A 286 10.34 10.72 -1.97
N LYS A 287 11.17 10.92 -0.95
CA LYS A 287 12.20 10.00 -0.50
C LYS A 287 11.87 9.54 0.92
N ILE A 288 11.95 8.24 1.17
CA ILE A 288 11.59 7.61 2.44
C ILE A 288 12.88 7.11 3.11
N ASP A 289 13.04 7.36 4.41
CA ASP A 289 14.08 6.73 5.22
C ASP A 289 13.49 5.52 5.95
N SER A 290 13.99 4.33 5.65
CA SER A 290 13.58 3.06 6.26
C SER A 290 14.63 2.50 7.24
N ASN A 291 15.56 3.32 7.71
CA ASN A 291 16.61 2.87 8.62
C ASN A 291 16.06 2.38 9.97
N LYS A 292 14.91 2.90 10.42
CA LYS A 292 14.30 2.48 11.68
C LYS A 292 13.91 1.00 11.66
N ILE A 293 13.17 0.55 10.65
CA ILE A 293 12.79 -0.86 10.54
C ILE A 293 14.01 -1.76 10.35
N LYS A 294 15.01 -1.32 9.57
CA LYS A 294 16.28 -2.03 9.41
C LYS A 294 16.99 -2.22 10.75
N ASN A 295 17.11 -1.16 11.53
CA ASN A 295 17.86 -1.20 12.80
C ASN A 295 17.11 -1.97 13.91
N LYS A 296 15.76 -1.89 13.94
CA LYS A 296 14.96 -2.56 14.98
C LYS A 296 14.61 -4.01 14.64
N LEU A 297 14.28 -4.29 13.39
CA LEU A 297 13.72 -5.58 12.97
C LEU A 297 14.57 -6.30 11.92
N GLY A 298 15.70 -5.72 11.48
CA GLY A 298 16.62 -6.34 10.52
C GLY A 298 16.10 -6.40 9.08
N TRP A 299 14.97 -5.71 8.76
CA TRP A 299 14.44 -5.73 7.42
C TRP A 299 15.02 -4.61 6.54
N GLU A 300 15.33 -4.94 5.31
CA GLU A 300 15.64 -4.00 4.23
C GLU A 300 15.13 -4.53 2.89
N SER A 301 14.85 -3.64 1.92
CA SER A 301 14.42 -4.06 0.59
C SER A 301 15.56 -4.79 -0.13
N LYS A 302 15.21 -5.86 -0.87
CA LYS A 302 16.16 -6.75 -1.56
C LYS A 302 16.05 -6.65 -3.08
N THR A 303 14.88 -6.27 -3.58
CA THR A 303 14.59 -6.25 -5.02
C THR A 303 15.00 -4.90 -5.61
N ASN A 304 15.95 -4.92 -6.53
CA ASN A 304 16.28 -3.69 -7.28
C ASN A 304 15.17 -3.33 -8.26
N ILE A 305 15.11 -2.07 -8.66
CA ILE A 305 14.03 -1.54 -9.49
C ILE A 305 13.90 -2.27 -10.83
N LYS A 306 14.99 -2.63 -11.50
CA LYS A 306 14.97 -3.29 -12.80
C LYS A 306 14.35 -4.68 -12.69
N ASP A 307 14.75 -5.46 -11.69
CA ASP A 307 14.21 -6.81 -11.46
C ASP A 307 12.73 -6.74 -11.09
N GLY A 308 12.35 -5.80 -10.21
CA GLY A 308 10.95 -5.59 -9.85
C GLY A 308 10.07 -5.19 -11.05
N LEU A 309 10.56 -4.30 -11.92
CA LEU A 309 9.87 -3.92 -13.16
C LEU A 309 9.76 -5.09 -14.12
N GLN A 310 10.83 -5.90 -14.28
CA GLN A 310 10.80 -7.10 -15.13
C GLN A 310 9.76 -8.12 -14.67
N LEU A 311 9.74 -8.43 -13.36
CA LEU A 311 8.78 -9.34 -12.76
C LEU A 311 7.33 -8.83 -12.94
N THR A 312 7.12 -7.53 -12.72
CA THR A 312 5.80 -6.91 -12.87
C THR A 312 5.34 -6.88 -14.32
N TYR A 313 6.25 -6.58 -15.26
CA TYR A 313 5.98 -6.57 -16.70
C TYR A 313 5.59 -7.97 -17.20
N ASN A 314 6.33 -9.00 -16.81
CA ASN A 314 6.03 -10.40 -17.17
C ASN A 314 4.66 -10.81 -16.63
N TRP A 315 4.39 -10.52 -15.35
CA TRP A 315 3.09 -10.79 -14.74
C TRP A 315 1.95 -10.09 -15.49
N TYR A 316 2.13 -8.82 -15.87
CA TYR A 316 1.13 -8.09 -16.65
C TYR A 316 0.85 -8.76 -18.00
N LEU A 317 1.87 -9.20 -18.73
CA LEU A 317 1.69 -9.87 -20.02
C LEU A 317 0.88 -11.17 -19.88
N GLU A 318 1.14 -11.96 -18.85
CA GLU A 318 0.40 -13.19 -18.55
C GLU A 318 -1.09 -12.93 -18.26
N HIS A 319 -1.43 -11.73 -17.72
CA HIS A 319 -2.79 -11.36 -17.30
C HIS A 319 -3.41 -10.25 -18.17
N GLN A 320 -2.77 -9.84 -19.27
CA GLN A 320 -3.16 -8.68 -20.08
C GLN A 320 -4.63 -8.75 -20.54
N ASN A 321 -5.13 -9.93 -20.87
CA ASN A 321 -6.51 -10.14 -21.31
C ASN A 321 -7.58 -9.76 -20.26
N GLU A 322 -7.22 -9.71 -18.98
CA GLU A 322 -8.13 -9.30 -17.91
C GLU A 322 -8.35 -7.78 -17.90
N PHE A 323 -7.41 -7.02 -18.42
CA PHE A 323 -7.39 -5.54 -18.40
C PHE A 323 -7.86 -4.91 -19.70
N ASN A 324 -7.99 -5.68 -20.78
CA ASN A 324 -8.40 -5.21 -22.10
C ASN A 324 -9.90 -5.39 -22.40
N LYS A 325 -10.70 -5.57 -21.34
CA LYS A 325 -12.17 -5.71 -21.41
C LYS A 325 -12.89 -4.39 -21.27
#